data_236ea57fdded8378125ea01857771f23
#
_entry.id   236ea57fdded8378125ea01857771f23
#
_cell.length_a   1.000
_cell.length_b   1.000
_cell.length_c   1.000
_cell.angle_alpha   90.00
_cell.angle_beta   90.00
_cell.angle_gamma   90.00
#
_symmetry.space_group_name_H-M   'P 1'
#
loop_
_entity.id
_entity.type
_entity.pdbx_description
1 polymer ?
#
loop_
_entity_poly.entity_id
_entity_poly.type
_entity_poly.pdbx_seq_one_letter_code
_entity_poly.pdbx_strand_id
1 'polypeptide(L)'
;DEDQRAGLRGRLLGFVFQSFQLLPALSALENVMLPLELAGVSGATAAAREWLERVGLGHRLRHYPKHLSGGEQQRVALARAFAPNPQLVLADEPTGNLDAATGQQVIDLMFDLNARQGTTLLLVTHDEAIAARCGRMLRIQSGRLLG
;
A
#
# COMPACT_ATOMS: atom_id res chain seq x y z
N ASP A 1 14.75 19.11 -11.33
CA ASP A 1 14.41 19.98 -10.21
C ASP A 1 13.67 19.18 -9.15
N GLU A 2 13.58 19.66 -7.92
CA GLU A 2 12.99 18.94 -6.79
C GLU A 2 11.49 18.68 -6.98
N ASP A 3 10.75 19.64 -7.51
CA ASP A 3 9.31 19.49 -7.75
C ASP A 3 9.04 18.43 -8.82
N GLN A 4 9.84 18.42 -9.88
CA GLN A 4 9.72 17.40 -10.92
C GLN A 4 10.10 16.02 -10.40
N ARG A 5 11.14 15.92 -9.56
CA ARG A 5 11.55 14.67 -8.93
C ARG A 5 10.49 14.16 -7.96
N ALA A 6 9.92 15.05 -7.16
CA ALA A 6 8.83 14.70 -6.23
C ALA A 6 7.59 14.23 -6.99
N GLY A 7 7.22 14.92 -8.07
CA GLY A 7 6.11 14.51 -8.94
C GLY A 7 6.35 13.16 -9.60
N LEU A 8 7.58 12.92 -10.06
CA LEU A 8 7.96 11.64 -10.66
C LEU A 8 7.89 10.50 -9.63
N ARG A 9 8.41 10.71 -8.42
CA ARG A 9 8.32 9.72 -7.33
C ARG A 9 6.86 9.37 -7.01
N GLY A 10 5.98 10.37 -6.93
CA GLY A 10 4.57 10.16 -6.65
C GLY A 10 3.83 9.38 -7.73
N ARG A 11 4.32 9.41 -8.98
CA ARG A 11 3.74 8.65 -10.09
C ARG A 11 4.32 7.25 -10.22
N LEU A 12 5.58 7.06 -9.85
CA LEU A 12 6.32 5.81 -10.06
C LEU A 12 6.32 4.89 -8.85
N LEU A 13 6.16 5.44 -7.66
CA LEU A 13 6.35 4.70 -6.41
C LEU A 13 5.12 4.76 -5.54
N GLY A 14 4.72 3.59 -5.02
CA GLY A 14 3.77 3.45 -3.94
C GLY A 14 4.47 2.89 -2.72
N PHE A 15 4.01 3.25 -1.52
CA PHE A 15 4.61 2.82 -0.25
C PHE A 15 3.57 2.22 0.67
N VAL A 16 3.92 1.08 1.29
CA VAL A 16 3.13 0.44 2.34
C VAL A 16 4.04 0.22 3.53
N PHE A 17 3.69 0.79 4.68
CA PHE A 17 4.54 0.76 5.88
C PHE A 17 3.90 -0.07 7.00
N GLN A 18 4.75 -0.54 7.92
CA GLN A 18 4.32 -1.27 9.11
C GLN A 18 3.34 -0.45 9.97
N SER A 19 3.53 0.86 10.08
CA SER A 19 2.71 1.77 10.88
C SER A 19 1.59 2.43 10.08
N PHE A 20 1.31 1.93 8.87
CA PHE A 20 0.25 2.37 7.95
C PHE A 20 0.47 3.76 7.34
N GLN A 21 0.92 4.74 8.11
CA GLN A 21 1.25 6.12 7.67
C GLN A 21 0.06 6.85 7.02
N LEU A 22 -1.16 6.61 7.52
CA LEU A 22 -2.32 7.36 7.06
C LEU A 22 -2.31 8.76 7.67
N LEU A 23 -2.85 9.72 6.93
CA LEU A 23 -3.01 11.09 7.42
C LEU A 23 -4.22 11.12 8.36
N PRO A 24 -4.02 11.39 9.66
CA PRO A 24 -5.09 11.23 10.66
C PRO A 24 -6.22 12.26 10.52
N ALA A 25 -5.95 13.39 9.89
CA ALA A 25 -6.94 14.43 9.64
C ALA A 25 -7.83 14.17 8.44
N LEU A 26 -7.52 13.15 7.64
CA LEU A 26 -8.26 12.79 6.44
C LEU A 26 -9.05 11.48 6.64
N SER A 27 -10.23 11.39 6.02
CA SER A 27 -11.00 10.15 5.98
C SER A 27 -10.30 9.07 5.15
N ALA A 28 -10.81 7.85 5.20
CA ALA A 28 -10.32 6.77 4.34
C ALA A 28 -10.36 7.18 2.87
N LEU A 29 -11.49 7.72 2.42
CA LEU A 29 -11.65 8.19 1.04
C LEU A 29 -10.63 9.27 0.69
N GLU A 30 -10.47 10.26 1.55
CA GLU A 30 -9.53 11.36 1.31
C GLU A 30 -8.08 10.91 1.30
N ASN A 31 -7.71 9.93 2.13
CA ASN A 31 -6.37 9.35 2.12
C ASN A 31 -6.03 8.73 0.77
N VAL A 32 -6.99 8.06 0.13
CA VAL A 32 -6.78 7.44 -1.18
C VAL A 32 -6.89 8.48 -2.30
N MET A 33 -7.76 9.48 -2.16
CA MET A 33 -7.91 10.57 -3.14
C MET A 33 -6.64 11.39 -3.30
N LEU A 34 -5.92 11.66 -2.20
CA LEU A 34 -4.81 12.61 -2.21
C LEU A 34 -3.75 12.30 -3.26
N PRO A 35 -3.16 11.09 -3.33
CA PRO A 35 -2.18 10.81 -4.38
C PRO A 35 -2.77 10.88 -5.80
N LEU A 36 -4.04 10.57 -5.96
CA LEU A 36 -4.71 10.68 -7.26
C LEU A 36 -4.86 12.14 -7.68
N GLU A 37 -5.23 13.01 -6.75
CA GLU A 37 -5.34 14.45 -7.01
C GLU A 37 -3.96 15.05 -7.33
N LEU A 38 -2.93 14.67 -6.58
CA LEU A 38 -1.56 15.15 -6.82
C LEU A 38 -1.02 14.67 -8.16
N ALA A 39 -1.47 13.52 -8.64
CA ALA A 39 -1.11 13.00 -9.95
C ALA A 39 -1.95 13.60 -11.10
N GLY A 40 -2.91 14.48 -10.78
CA GLY A 40 -3.76 15.11 -11.77
C GLY A 40 -4.82 14.20 -12.38
N VAL A 41 -5.18 13.12 -11.68
CA VAL A 41 -6.19 12.16 -12.17
C VAL A 41 -7.57 12.79 -12.11
N SER A 42 -8.25 12.89 -13.25
CA SER A 42 -9.62 13.33 -13.29
C SER A 42 -10.53 12.24 -12.68
N GLY A 43 -11.55 12.65 -11.92
CA GLY A 43 -12.42 11.69 -11.24
C GLY A 43 -11.76 10.98 -10.06
N ALA A 44 -10.85 11.66 -9.34
CA ALA A 44 -10.14 11.10 -8.19
C ALA A 44 -11.08 10.52 -7.12
N THR A 45 -12.20 11.17 -6.85
CA THR A 45 -13.17 10.70 -5.85
C THR A 45 -13.77 9.34 -6.26
N ALA A 46 -14.22 9.21 -7.50
CA ALA A 46 -14.79 7.96 -8.00
C ALA A 46 -13.76 6.83 -8.04
N ALA A 47 -12.54 7.15 -8.47
CA ALA A 47 -11.43 6.19 -8.49
C ALA A 47 -11.06 5.72 -7.08
N ALA A 48 -10.97 6.64 -6.12
CA ALA A 48 -10.65 6.31 -4.73
C ALA A 48 -11.75 5.43 -4.11
N ARG A 49 -13.01 5.74 -4.39
CA ARG A 49 -14.14 4.91 -3.91
C ARG A 49 -14.04 3.50 -4.45
N GLU A 50 -13.77 3.34 -5.74
CA GLU A 50 -13.61 2.02 -6.36
C GLU A 50 -12.47 1.24 -5.72
N TRP A 51 -11.33 1.88 -5.46
CA TRP A 51 -10.21 1.23 -4.79
C TRP A 51 -10.55 0.78 -3.37
N LEU A 52 -11.28 1.60 -2.61
CA LEU A 52 -11.71 1.20 -1.27
C LEU A 52 -12.71 0.05 -1.31
N GLU A 53 -13.56 -0.01 -2.32
CA GLU A 53 -14.43 -1.17 -2.53
C GLU A 53 -13.62 -2.43 -2.81
N ARG A 54 -12.58 -2.33 -3.64
CA ARG A 54 -11.68 -3.46 -3.95
C ARG A 54 -10.98 -4.03 -2.72
N VAL A 55 -10.65 -3.18 -1.74
CA VAL A 55 -10.03 -3.64 -0.50
C VAL A 55 -11.05 -3.95 0.60
N GLY A 56 -12.34 -3.98 0.28
CA GLY A 56 -13.41 -4.36 1.21
C GLY A 56 -13.85 -3.26 2.16
N LEU A 57 -13.59 -1.99 1.85
CA LEU A 57 -13.89 -0.84 2.71
C LEU A 57 -14.89 0.14 2.11
N GLY A 58 -15.71 -0.29 1.16
CA GLY A 58 -16.73 0.57 0.55
C GLY A 58 -17.74 1.13 1.55
N HIS A 59 -17.88 0.51 2.72
CA HIS A 59 -18.76 0.95 3.81
C HIS A 59 -18.05 1.81 4.86
N ARG A 60 -16.76 2.13 4.67
CA ARG A 60 -15.91 2.88 5.63
C ARG A 60 -15.34 4.17 5.03
N LEU A 61 -15.87 4.65 3.93
CA LEU A 61 -15.31 5.78 3.16
C LEU A 61 -15.09 7.04 3.99
N ARG A 62 -16.00 7.34 4.91
CA ARG A 62 -15.98 8.56 5.73
C ARG A 62 -15.33 8.36 7.10
N HIS A 63 -14.86 7.15 7.40
CA HIS A 63 -14.19 6.88 8.68
C HIS A 63 -12.79 7.48 8.67
N TYR A 64 -12.39 8.02 9.82
CA TYR A 64 -11.01 8.50 10.03
C TYR A 64 -10.15 7.35 10.55
N PRO A 65 -8.82 7.43 10.38
CA PRO A 65 -7.91 6.34 10.80
C PRO A 65 -8.14 5.87 12.24
N LYS A 66 -8.39 6.80 13.18
CA LYS A 66 -8.65 6.44 14.59
C LYS A 66 -9.87 5.54 14.81
N HIS A 67 -10.78 5.49 13.85
CA HIS A 67 -11.99 4.67 13.91
C HIS A 67 -11.87 3.38 13.10
N LEU A 68 -10.70 3.10 12.55
CA LEU A 68 -10.42 1.90 11.77
C LEU A 68 -9.52 0.95 12.55
N SER A 69 -9.75 -0.36 12.40
CA SER A 69 -8.84 -1.37 12.95
C SER A 69 -7.48 -1.29 12.23
N GLY A 70 -6.46 -1.93 12.78
CA GLY A 70 -5.15 -1.97 12.15
C GLY A 70 -5.20 -2.57 10.74
N GLY A 71 -5.93 -3.67 10.58
CA GLY A 71 -6.11 -4.31 9.26
C GLY A 71 -6.86 -3.42 8.29
N GLU A 72 -7.89 -2.70 8.75
CA GLU A 72 -8.60 -1.74 7.92
C GLU A 72 -7.70 -0.58 7.51
N GLN A 73 -6.91 -0.04 8.44
CA GLN A 73 -5.94 1.01 8.13
C GLN A 73 -4.93 0.56 7.09
N GLN A 74 -4.42 -0.67 7.21
CA GLN A 74 -3.46 -1.18 6.24
C GLN A 74 -4.11 -1.41 4.87
N ARG A 75 -5.38 -1.80 4.82
CA ARG A 75 -6.10 -1.91 3.55
C ARG A 75 -6.31 -0.54 2.89
N VAL A 76 -6.57 0.52 3.67
CA VAL A 76 -6.59 1.88 3.13
C VAL A 76 -5.21 2.24 2.54
N ALA A 77 -4.13 1.91 3.27
CA ALA A 77 -2.78 2.15 2.80
C ALA A 77 -2.47 1.39 1.50
N LEU A 78 -2.95 0.15 1.37
CA LEU A 78 -2.82 -0.62 0.11
C LEU A 78 -3.55 0.08 -1.04
N ALA A 79 -4.80 0.49 -0.81
CA ALA A 79 -5.58 1.22 -1.83
C ALA A 79 -4.85 2.49 -2.24
N ARG A 80 -4.32 3.26 -1.29
CA ARG A 80 -3.57 4.48 -1.54
C ARG A 80 -2.32 4.22 -2.37
N ALA A 81 -1.60 3.12 -2.08
CA ALA A 81 -0.37 2.78 -2.77
C ALA A 81 -0.62 2.34 -4.22
N PHE A 82 -1.65 1.54 -4.45
CA PHE A 82 -1.93 0.97 -5.77
C PHE A 82 -2.80 1.86 -6.67
N ALA A 83 -3.62 2.75 -6.10
CA ALA A 83 -4.57 3.56 -6.87
C ALA A 83 -3.93 4.39 -7.99
N PRO A 84 -2.77 5.04 -7.79
CA PRO A 84 -2.13 5.81 -8.87
C PRO A 84 -1.50 4.95 -9.97
N ASN A 85 -1.61 3.65 -9.91
CA ASN A 85 -1.00 2.69 -10.83
C ASN A 85 0.52 2.87 -10.92
N PRO A 86 1.25 2.76 -9.78
CA PRO A 86 2.69 2.97 -9.79
C PRO A 86 3.42 1.83 -10.49
N GLN A 87 4.66 2.10 -10.93
CA GLN A 87 5.52 1.07 -11.50
C GLN A 87 6.10 0.16 -10.43
N LEU A 88 6.30 0.68 -9.22
CA LEU A 88 6.89 -0.03 -8.11
C LEU A 88 6.15 0.27 -6.83
N VAL A 89 5.82 -0.76 -6.06
CA VAL A 89 5.33 -0.63 -4.68
C VAL A 89 6.40 -1.17 -3.75
N LEU A 90 6.79 -0.34 -2.78
CA LEU A 90 7.68 -0.71 -1.70
C LEU A 90 6.84 -1.02 -0.47
N ALA A 91 6.91 -2.25 0.02
CA ALA A 91 6.21 -2.68 1.22
C ALA A 91 7.24 -3.06 2.29
N ASP A 92 7.25 -2.31 3.39
CA ASP A 92 8.21 -2.50 4.48
C ASP A 92 7.49 -3.10 5.69
N GLU A 93 7.69 -4.39 5.94
CA GLU A 93 7.08 -5.15 7.03
C GLU A 93 5.57 -4.86 7.13
N PRO A 94 4.79 -5.04 6.04
CA PRO A 94 3.43 -4.50 5.97
C PRO A 94 2.45 -5.10 6.98
N THR A 95 2.80 -6.22 7.62
CA THR A 95 1.95 -6.88 8.62
C THR A 95 2.56 -6.87 10.02
N GLY A 96 3.64 -6.13 10.22
CA GLY A 96 4.39 -6.14 11.49
C GLY A 96 3.57 -5.71 12.70
N ASN A 97 2.55 -4.87 12.53
CA ASN A 97 1.69 -4.38 13.60
C ASN A 97 0.32 -5.09 13.65
N LEU A 98 0.16 -6.20 12.91
CA LEU A 98 -1.11 -6.92 12.82
C LEU A 98 -0.99 -8.31 13.47
N ASP A 99 -2.10 -8.81 14.01
CA ASP A 99 -2.17 -10.21 14.43
C ASP A 99 -2.05 -11.14 13.21
N ALA A 100 -1.74 -12.41 13.44
CA ALA A 100 -1.41 -13.36 12.39
C ALA A 100 -2.55 -13.52 11.36
N ALA A 101 -3.78 -13.66 11.82
CA ALA A 101 -4.93 -13.87 10.94
C ALA A 101 -5.22 -12.64 10.07
N THR A 102 -5.21 -11.46 10.67
CA THR A 102 -5.42 -10.18 9.97
C THR A 102 -4.26 -9.93 9.00
N GLY A 103 -3.03 -10.19 9.44
CA GLY A 103 -1.84 -10.05 8.61
C GLY A 103 -1.90 -10.92 7.37
N GLN A 104 -2.36 -12.17 7.50
CA GLN A 104 -2.50 -13.07 6.37
C GLN A 104 -3.49 -12.53 5.34
N GLN A 105 -4.61 -11.98 5.79
CA GLN A 105 -5.61 -11.37 4.90
C GLN A 105 -5.02 -10.18 4.13
N VAL A 106 -4.27 -9.34 4.81
CA VAL A 106 -3.64 -8.16 4.19
C VAL A 106 -2.59 -8.59 3.16
N ILE A 107 -1.77 -9.58 3.47
CA ILE A 107 -0.75 -10.10 2.56
C ILE A 107 -1.40 -10.72 1.31
N ASP A 108 -2.44 -11.50 1.49
CA ASP A 108 -3.16 -12.12 0.37
C ASP A 108 -3.73 -11.04 -0.55
N LEU A 109 -4.33 -10.01 0.03
CA LEU A 109 -4.87 -8.89 -0.72
C LEU A 109 -3.77 -8.14 -1.48
N MET A 110 -2.63 -7.88 -0.85
CA MET A 110 -1.51 -7.19 -1.47
C MET A 110 -0.99 -7.94 -2.70
N PHE A 111 -0.78 -9.24 -2.57
CA PHE A 111 -0.32 -10.05 -3.70
C PHE A 111 -1.37 -10.13 -4.80
N ASP A 112 -2.66 -10.19 -4.46
CA ASP A 112 -3.75 -10.19 -5.43
C ASP A 112 -3.81 -8.88 -6.22
N LEU A 113 -3.75 -7.74 -5.54
CA LEU A 113 -3.72 -6.41 -6.18
C LEU A 113 -2.51 -6.29 -7.10
N ASN A 114 -1.35 -6.75 -6.63
CA ASN A 114 -0.12 -6.70 -7.39
C ASN A 114 -0.21 -7.53 -8.67
N ALA A 115 -0.74 -8.75 -8.58
CA ALA A 115 -0.89 -9.64 -9.72
C ALA A 115 -1.84 -9.06 -10.77
N ARG A 116 -2.95 -8.46 -10.33
CA ARG A 116 -3.94 -7.87 -11.23
C ARG A 116 -3.40 -6.64 -11.96
N GLN A 117 -2.57 -5.84 -11.28
CA GLN A 117 -2.06 -4.60 -11.84
C GLN A 117 -0.75 -4.77 -12.60
N GLY A 118 -0.01 -5.85 -12.35
CA GLY A 118 1.28 -6.09 -12.98
C GLY A 118 2.38 -5.15 -12.48
N THR A 119 2.21 -4.58 -11.28
CA THR A 119 3.18 -3.70 -10.64
C THR A 119 4.36 -4.52 -10.12
N THR A 120 5.56 -3.96 -10.11
CA THR A 120 6.70 -4.56 -9.42
C THR A 120 6.54 -4.32 -7.92
N LEU A 121 6.62 -5.37 -7.13
CA LEU A 121 6.50 -5.30 -5.68
C LEU A 121 7.86 -5.64 -5.05
N LEU A 122 8.40 -4.69 -4.30
CA LEU A 122 9.59 -4.91 -3.47
C LEU A 122 9.13 -5.01 -2.01
N LEU A 123 9.23 -6.20 -1.46
CA LEU A 123 8.75 -6.50 -0.12
C LEU A 123 9.93 -6.72 0.82
N VAL A 124 10.00 -5.94 1.89
CA VAL A 124 10.95 -6.13 2.97
C VAL A 124 10.24 -6.88 4.09
N THR A 125 10.73 -8.05 4.43
CA THR A 125 10.15 -8.89 5.48
C THR A 125 11.19 -9.80 6.10
N HIS A 126 10.99 -10.15 7.37
CA HIS A 126 11.73 -11.23 8.02
C HIS A 126 10.93 -12.54 8.07
N ASP A 127 9.72 -12.55 7.52
CA ASP A 127 8.87 -13.75 7.44
C ASP A 127 9.21 -14.52 6.17
N GLU A 128 9.83 -15.67 6.34
CA GLU A 128 10.27 -16.51 5.20
C GLU A 128 9.09 -17.07 4.39
N ALA A 129 7.96 -17.35 5.02
CA ALA A 129 6.78 -17.83 4.32
C ALA A 129 6.23 -16.78 3.36
N ILE A 130 6.23 -15.52 3.77
CA ILE A 130 5.83 -14.40 2.91
C ILE A 130 6.85 -14.20 1.80
N ALA A 131 8.15 -14.20 2.14
CA ALA A 131 9.22 -14.04 1.16
C ALA A 131 9.18 -15.13 0.08
N ALA A 132 8.84 -16.35 0.45
CA ALA A 132 8.75 -17.48 -0.48
C ALA A 132 7.65 -17.30 -1.54
N ARG A 133 6.67 -16.43 -1.31
CA ARG A 133 5.62 -16.13 -2.28
C ARG A 133 6.09 -15.20 -3.40
N CYS A 134 7.25 -14.56 -3.23
CA CYS A 134 7.82 -13.66 -4.23
C CYS A 134 8.56 -14.44 -5.31
N GLY A 135 8.65 -13.90 -6.52
CA GLY A 135 9.36 -14.52 -7.64
C GLY A 135 10.87 -14.55 -7.47
N ARG A 136 11.42 -13.64 -6.65
CA ARG A 136 12.85 -13.55 -6.36
C ARG A 136 13.05 -13.15 -4.91
N MET A 137 14.04 -13.76 -4.26
CA MET A 137 14.36 -13.48 -2.87
C MET A 137 15.83 -13.06 -2.76
N LEU A 138 16.07 -11.94 -2.08
CA LEU A 138 17.40 -11.48 -1.72
C LEU A 138 17.52 -11.51 -0.20
N ARG A 139 18.63 -12.03 0.30
CA ARG A 139 18.89 -12.06 1.75
C ARG A 139 19.93 -11.01 2.08
N ILE A 140 19.67 -10.25 3.14
CA ILE A 140 20.59 -9.24 3.65
C ILE A 140 20.93 -9.59 5.10
N GLN A 141 22.21 -9.65 5.40
CA GLN A 141 22.70 -9.90 6.75
C GLN A 141 23.86 -8.96 7.07
N SER A 142 23.76 -8.25 8.20
CA SER A 142 24.78 -7.29 8.65
C SER A 142 25.14 -6.27 7.56
N GLY A 143 24.12 -5.79 6.84
CA GLY A 143 24.30 -4.80 5.77
C GLY A 143 24.88 -5.35 4.48
N ARG A 144 25.01 -6.67 4.35
CA ARG A 144 25.56 -7.31 3.16
C ARG A 144 24.54 -8.21 2.49
N LEU A 145 24.52 -8.14 1.16
CA LEU A 145 23.70 -9.01 0.34
C LEU A 145 24.30 -10.41 0.32
N LEU A 146 23.50 -11.40 0.69
CA LEU A 146 23.89 -12.80 0.61
C LEU A 146 23.35 -13.40 -0.69
N GLY A 147 24.25 -13.76 -1.54
CA GLY A 147 24.04 -14.55 -2.77
C GLY A 147 22.74 -14.41 -3.49
#